data_fbb66baa51716915aebe37935236ae25
#
_entry.id   fbb66baa51716915aebe37935236ae25
#
_cell.length_a   1.000
_cell.length_b   1.000
_cell.length_c   1.000
_cell.angle_alpha   90.00
_cell.angle_beta   90.00
_cell.angle_gamma   90.00
#
_symmetry.space_group_name_H-M   'P 1'
#
loop_
_entity.id
_entity.type
_entity.pdbx_description
1 polymer ?
#
loop_
_entity_poly.entity_id
_entity_poly.type
_entity_poly.pdbx_seq_one_letter_code
_entity_poly.pdbx_strand_id
1 'polypeptide(L)'
;MSNPPTVPRQTQPTFLFVCKDGPTAPEKRIEHLAGHLAHVEAHWQSYVTAGPLKAPGSSKIHGSCLIVCADDVDAAWAIMRGDPYFTCDMFESVEVHDMTMSIGLYPGGKIWESLDSVRERANGG
;
A
#
# COMPACT_ATOMS: atom_id res chain seq x y z
N MET A 1 8.85 19.80 20.70
CA MET A 1 8.18 18.75 19.91
C MET A 1 6.88 18.36 20.57
N SER A 2 5.81 18.28 19.81
CA SER A 2 4.54 17.81 20.33
C SER A 2 4.43 16.29 20.20
N ASN A 3 3.72 15.68 21.15
CA ASN A 3 3.40 14.28 21.05
C ASN A 3 2.31 14.05 20.00
N PRO A 4 2.35 12.92 19.28
CA PRO A 4 1.27 12.62 18.34
C PRO A 4 -0.04 12.35 19.08
N PRO A 5 -1.18 12.74 18.50
CA PRO A 5 -2.47 12.43 19.09
C PRO A 5 -2.73 10.92 19.10
N THR A 6 -3.51 10.47 20.09
CA THR A 6 -4.01 9.09 20.12
C THR A 6 -5.31 9.03 19.33
N VAL A 7 -5.43 8.05 18.44
CA VAL A 7 -6.61 7.86 17.59
C VAL A 7 -7.17 6.45 17.78
N PRO A 8 -8.46 6.21 17.46
CA PRO A 8 -9.02 4.88 17.50
C PRO A 8 -8.24 3.90 16.63
N ARG A 9 -8.13 2.65 17.08
CA ARG A 9 -7.44 1.62 16.30
C ARG A 9 -8.16 1.37 14.98
N GLN A 10 -7.41 1.28 13.91
CA GLN A 10 -7.93 0.89 12.60
C GLN A 10 -8.50 -0.52 12.67
N THR A 11 -9.75 -0.70 12.20
CA THR A 11 -10.42 -1.99 12.21
C THR A 11 -10.37 -2.71 10.87
N GLN A 12 -10.30 -1.98 9.76
CA GLN A 12 -10.16 -2.60 8.44
C GLN A 12 -8.71 -3.02 8.19
N PRO A 13 -8.46 -4.26 7.76
CA PRO A 13 -7.11 -4.69 7.45
C PRO A 13 -6.45 -3.84 6.36
N THR A 14 -5.16 -3.67 6.47
CA THR A 14 -4.35 -2.91 5.52
C THR A 14 -3.24 -3.79 4.97
N PHE A 15 -3.04 -3.75 3.67
CA PHE A 15 -2.07 -4.59 2.96
C PHE A 15 -1.09 -3.73 2.19
N LEU A 16 0.19 -4.07 2.31
CA LEU A 16 1.28 -3.43 1.59
C LEU A 16 1.69 -4.34 0.43
N PHE A 17 1.60 -3.81 -0.79
CA PHE A 17 2.12 -4.47 -1.99
C PHE A 17 3.42 -3.80 -2.39
N VAL A 18 4.47 -4.58 -2.53
CA VAL A 18 5.77 -4.12 -3.02
C VAL A 18 6.05 -4.84 -4.33
N CYS A 19 6.10 -4.06 -5.40
CA CYS A 19 6.23 -4.58 -6.76
C CYS A 19 7.58 -4.19 -7.33
N LYS A 20 8.32 -5.16 -7.86
CA LYS A 20 9.60 -4.93 -8.52
C LYS A 20 9.39 -4.98 -10.03
N ASP A 21 9.86 -3.95 -10.73
CA ASP A 21 9.74 -3.88 -12.18
C ASP A 21 10.60 -4.94 -12.86
N GLY A 22 10.03 -5.59 -13.87
CA GLY A 22 10.74 -6.46 -14.79
C GLY A 22 11.34 -5.67 -15.95
N PRO A 23 12.01 -6.37 -16.88
CA PRO A 23 12.73 -5.69 -17.98
C PRO A 23 11.85 -4.94 -18.96
N THR A 24 10.56 -5.29 -19.06
CA THR A 24 9.62 -4.63 -19.99
C THR A 24 8.78 -3.54 -19.32
N ALA A 25 9.00 -3.28 -18.03
CA ALA A 25 8.17 -2.33 -17.29
C ALA A 25 8.19 -0.91 -17.85
N PRO A 26 9.33 -0.33 -18.28
CA PRO A 26 9.31 1.03 -18.81
C PRO A 26 8.32 1.24 -19.95
N GLU A 27 8.30 0.33 -20.92
CA GLU A 27 7.38 0.41 -22.06
C GLU A 27 5.93 0.15 -21.63
N LYS A 28 5.71 -0.83 -20.76
CA LYS A 28 4.37 -1.20 -20.31
C LYS A 28 3.74 -0.15 -19.41
N ARG A 29 4.55 0.59 -18.63
CA ARG A 29 4.06 1.71 -17.85
C ARG A 29 3.48 2.81 -18.73
N ILE A 30 4.07 3.05 -19.89
CA ILE A 30 3.57 4.02 -20.87
C ILE A 30 2.32 3.47 -21.55
N GLU A 31 2.39 2.23 -22.04
CA GLU A 31 1.29 1.58 -22.78
C GLU A 31 0.01 1.49 -21.95
N HIS A 32 0.12 1.14 -20.66
CA HIS A 32 -1.02 0.89 -19.78
C HIS A 32 -1.34 2.04 -18.82
N LEU A 33 -0.73 3.21 -19.02
CA LEU A 33 -0.90 4.34 -18.10
C LEU A 33 -2.36 4.76 -17.96
N ALA A 34 -3.06 4.94 -19.07
CA ALA A 34 -4.45 5.41 -19.04
C ALA A 34 -5.36 4.43 -18.29
N GLY A 35 -5.23 3.13 -18.57
CA GLY A 35 -6.02 2.10 -17.88
C GLY A 35 -5.68 2.00 -16.39
N HIS A 36 -4.40 2.12 -16.04
CA HIS A 36 -3.96 2.14 -14.65
C HIS A 36 -4.56 3.33 -13.89
N LEU A 37 -4.47 4.54 -14.44
CA LEU A 37 -5.02 5.73 -13.79
C LEU A 37 -6.54 5.65 -13.64
N ALA A 38 -7.23 5.15 -14.64
CA ALA A 38 -8.69 4.94 -14.55
C ALA A 38 -9.05 3.97 -13.43
N HIS A 39 -8.27 2.90 -13.27
CA HIS A 39 -8.49 1.91 -12.21
C HIS A 39 -8.27 2.52 -10.81
N VAL A 40 -7.15 3.21 -10.60
CA VAL A 40 -6.88 3.80 -9.27
C VAL A 40 -7.86 4.91 -8.94
N GLU A 41 -8.31 5.67 -9.92
CA GLU A 41 -9.35 6.69 -9.69
C GLU A 41 -10.69 6.05 -9.31
N ALA A 42 -11.04 4.92 -9.92
CA ALA A 42 -12.26 4.20 -9.57
C ALA A 42 -12.23 3.58 -8.17
N HIS A 43 -11.04 3.27 -7.65
CA HIS A 43 -10.84 2.59 -6.36
C HIS A 43 -10.09 3.42 -5.33
N TRP A 44 -9.97 4.74 -5.52
CA TRP A 44 -9.12 5.59 -4.67
C TRP A 44 -9.43 5.47 -3.17
N GLN A 45 -10.70 5.19 -2.82
CA GLN A 45 -11.11 5.08 -1.41
C GLN A 45 -10.52 3.84 -0.71
N SER A 46 -10.08 2.84 -1.48
CA SER A 46 -9.39 1.67 -0.93
C SER A 46 -7.89 1.90 -0.73
N TYR A 47 -7.33 2.92 -1.37
CA TYR A 47 -5.90 3.20 -1.26
C TYR A 47 -5.60 4.14 -0.10
N VAL A 48 -4.72 3.72 0.80
CA VAL A 48 -4.11 4.63 1.77
C VAL A 48 -3.13 5.55 1.05
N THR A 49 -2.26 4.95 0.26
CA THR A 49 -1.33 5.65 -0.64
C THR A 49 -0.78 4.66 -1.65
N ALA A 50 -0.27 5.19 -2.75
CA ALA A 50 0.39 4.37 -3.77
C ALA A 50 1.31 5.26 -4.60
N GLY A 51 2.35 4.68 -5.16
CA GLY A 51 3.22 5.43 -6.04
C GLY A 51 4.39 4.60 -6.55
N PRO A 52 5.09 5.13 -7.55
CA PRO A 52 6.28 4.48 -8.08
C PRO A 52 7.46 4.61 -7.12
N LEU A 53 8.36 3.64 -7.19
CA LEU A 53 9.59 3.60 -6.41
C LEU A 53 10.78 3.96 -7.29
N LYS A 54 11.65 4.81 -6.75
CA LYS A 54 12.89 5.24 -7.41
C LYS A 54 13.99 5.29 -6.36
N ALA A 55 15.24 5.08 -6.77
CA ALA A 55 16.37 5.34 -5.89
C ALA A 55 16.41 6.85 -5.55
N PRO A 56 16.85 7.23 -4.34
CA PRO A 56 16.96 8.65 -4.00
C PRO A 56 17.79 9.42 -5.03
N GLY A 57 17.25 10.54 -5.49
CA GLY A 57 17.92 11.38 -6.49
C GLY A 57 17.82 10.89 -7.93
N SER A 58 17.17 9.74 -8.17
CA SER A 58 16.96 9.20 -9.51
C SER A 58 15.55 9.48 -10.02
N SER A 59 15.39 9.67 -11.31
CA SER A 59 14.08 9.73 -11.95
C SER A 59 13.63 8.38 -12.52
N LYS A 60 14.51 7.37 -12.48
CA LYS A 60 14.21 6.05 -13.03
C LYS A 60 13.34 5.24 -12.06
N ILE A 61 12.17 4.82 -12.53
CA ILE A 61 11.26 3.97 -11.76
C ILE A 61 11.79 2.53 -11.79
N HIS A 62 11.82 1.87 -10.63
CA HIS A 62 12.20 0.46 -10.51
C HIS A 62 11.14 -0.42 -9.87
N GLY A 63 10.02 0.16 -9.45
CA GLY A 63 8.96 -0.59 -8.80
C GLY A 63 7.77 0.28 -8.44
N SER A 64 6.86 -0.28 -7.66
CA SER A 64 5.71 0.41 -7.12
C SER A 64 5.44 -0.06 -5.70
N CYS A 65 4.90 0.84 -4.89
CA CYS A 65 4.43 0.52 -3.54
C CYS A 65 2.98 0.95 -3.44
N LEU A 66 2.11 0.06 -2.94
CA LEU A 66 0.68 0.34 -2.78
C LEU A 66 0.25 -0.14 -1.40
N ILE A 67 -0.43 0.74 -0.67
CA ILE A 67 -1.00 0.40 0.64
C ILE A 67 -2.50 0.52 0.50
N VAL A 68 -3.21 -0.61 0.67
CA VAL A 68 -4.66 -0.68 0.43
C VAL A 68 -5.39 -1.26 1.63
N CYS A 69 -6.62 -0.79 1.83
CA CYS A 69 -7.55 -1.34 2.81
C CYS A 69 -8.49 -2.32 2.12
N ALA A 70 -8.69 -3.49 2.73
CA ALA A 70 -9.63 -4.50 2.24
C ALA A 70 -10.00 -5.43 3.41
N ASP A 71 -11.07 -6.19 3.27
CA ASP A 71 -11.53 -7.09 4.33
C ASP A 71 -10.55 -8.23 4.59
N ASP A 72 -9.88 -8.71 3.54
CA ASP A 72 -8.87 -9.76 3.62
C ASP A 72 -7.89 -9.63 2.45
N VAL A 73 -6.88 -10.48 2.43
CA VAL A 73 -5.84 -10.45 1.38
C VAL A 73 -6.41 -10.79 0.01
N ASP A 74 -7.42 -11.65 -0.06
CA ASP A 74 -8.05 -12.00 -1.35
C ASP A 74 -8.79 -10.81 -1.93
N ALA A 75 -9.49 -10.04 -1.10
CA ALA A 75 -10.16 -8.80 -1.53
C ALA A 75 -9.14 -7.76 -1.98
N ALA A 76 -8.00 -7.65 -1.30
CA ALA A 76 -6.91 -6.75 -1.71
C ALA A 76 -6.37 -7.15 -3.09
N TRP A 77 -6.11 -8.45 -3.30
CA TRP A 77 -5.67 -8.96 -4.59
C TRP A 77 -6.70 -8.72 -5.70
N ALA A 78 -7.99 -8.83 -5.38
CA ALA A 78 -9.05 -8.56 -6.36
C ALA A 78 -8.98 -7.13 -6.87
N ILE A 79 -8.70 -6.15 -5.99
CA ILE A 79 -8.48 -4.77 -6.39
C ILE A 79 -7.25 -4.66 -7.30
N MET A 80 -6.13 -5.26 -6.90
CA MET A 80 -4.89 -5.18 -7.69
C MET A 80 -5.05 -5.83 -9.06
N ARG A 81 -5.72 -6.97 -9.15
CA ARG A 81 -5.91 -7.69 -10.42
C ARG A 81 -6.81 -6.96 -11.42
N GLY A 82 -7.55 -5.96 -10.97
CA GLY A 82 -8.29 -5.07 -11.88
C GLY A 82 -7.42 -4.02 -12.54
N ASP A 83 -6.19 -3.83 -12.07
CA ASP A 83 -5.25 -2.84 -12.58
C ASP A 83 -4.43 -3.46 -13.72
N PRO A 84 -4.42 -2.84 -14.93
CA PRO A 84 -3.62 -3.36 -16.04
C PRO A 84 -2.12 -3.46 -15.73
N TYR A 85 -1.60 -2.68 -14.78
CA TYR A 85 -0.21 -2.85 -14.33
C TYR A 85 0.05 -4.22 -13.68
N PHE A 86 -0.98 -4.84 -13.08
CA PHE A 86 -0.86 -6.16 -12.48
C PHE A 86 -1.15 -7.31 -13.45
N THR A 87 -1.76 -7.02 -14.61
CA THR A 87 -2.16 -8.04 -15.59
C THR A 87 -1.33 -8.03 -16.87
N CYS A 88 -0.44 -7.05 -17.04
CA CYS A 88 0.36 -6.94 -18.27
C CYS A 88 1.75 -7.59 -18.17
N ASP A 89 2.04 -8.27 -17.05
CA ASP A 89 3.32 -8.96 -16.84
C ASP A 89 4.53 -8.02 -16.80
N MET A 90 4.34 -6.81 -16.26
CA MET A 90 5.44 -5.85 -16.13
C MET A 90 6.27 -6.01 -14.86
N PHE A 91 5.72 -6.63 -13.81
CA PHE A 91 6.43 -6.82 -12.55
C PHE A 91 7.18 -8.15 -12.52
N GLU A 92 8.46 -8.08 -12.15
CA GLU A 92 9.26 -9.28 -11.91
C GLU A 92 8.79 -10.04 -10.68
N SER A 93 8.37 -9.29 -9.64
CA SER A 93 7.84 -9.87 -8.42
C SER A 93 6.85 -8.93 -7.75
N VAL A 94 5.91 -9.50 -7.03
CA VAL A 94 4.95 -8.77 -6.20
C VAL A 94 4.91 -9.44 -4.83
N GLU A 95 5.24 -8.69 -3.78
CA GLU A 95 5.12 -9.16 -2.40
C GLU A 95 3.92 -8.47 -1.75
N VAL A 96 3.18 -9.23 -0.94
CA VAL A 96 2.09 -8.67 -0.13
C VAL A 96 2.36 -8.92 1.34
N HIS A 97 2.10 -7.92 2.16
CA HIS A 97 2.29 -7.98 3.61
C HIS A 97 1.07 -7.43 4.31
N ASP A 98 0.68 -8.05 5.43
CA ASP A 98 -0.21 -7.40 6.37
C ASP A 98 0.53 -6.22 6.99
N MET A 99 -0.11 -5.06 7.00
CA MET A 99 0.50 -3.87 7.59
C MET A 99 -0.48 -3.21 8.55
N THR A 100 -0.06 -3.02 9.79
CA THR A 100 -0.83 -2.24 10.74
C THR A 100 -0.36 -0.79 10.67
N MET A 101 -1.29 0.13 10.39
CA MET A 101 -0.99 1.55 10.39
C MET A 101 -0.99 2.06 11.82
N SER A 102 0.18 2.04 12.46
CA SER A 102 0.30 2.28 13.91
C SER A 102 0.47 3.75 14.27
N ILE A 103 1.14 4.52 13.41
CA ILE A 103 1.44 5.92 13.68
C ILE A 103 1.68 6.67 12.37
N GLY A 104 1.35 7.93 12.35
CA GLY A 104 1.66 8.82 11.24
C GLY A 104 0.52 9.75 10.90
N LEU A 105 0.71 10.53 9.84
CA LEU A 105 -0.28 11.51 9.39
C LEU A 105 -1.54 10.84 8.84
N TYR A 106 -1.39 9.74 8.10
CA TYR A 106 -2.53 9.09 7.46
C TYR A 106 -3.46 8.40 8.45
N PRO A 107 -2.97 7.66 9.46
CA PRO A 107 -3.87 7.19 10.52
C PRO A 107 -4.35 8.28 11.46
N GLY A 108 -3.77 9.49 11.41
CA GLY A 108 -4.18 10.63 12.23
C GLY A 108 -3.44 10.75 13.56
N GLY A 109 -2.35 10.02 13.73
CA GLY A 109 -1.55 10.01 14.94
C GLY A 109 -1.08 8.60 15.28
N LYS A 110 -1.29 8.18 16.52
CA LYS A 110 -0.95 6.82 16.97
C LYS A 110 -2.20 6.08 17.45
N ILE A 111 -2.23 4.76 17.23
CA ILE A 111 -3.40 3.94 17.54
C ILE A 111 -3.33 3.27 18.93
N TRP A 112 -2.32 3.57 19.72
CA TRP A 112 -2.17 3.02 21.06
C TRP A 112 -2.29 4.15 22.10
N GLU A 113 -2.85 3.82 23.25
CA GLU A 113 -3.03 4.77 24.35
C GLU A 113 -1.80 4.80 25.26
N SER A 114 -1.20 3.62 25.50
CA SER A 114 -0.08 3.47 26.43
C SER A 114 0.82 2.32 26.00
N LEU A 115 2.01 2.25 26.61
CA LEU A 115 2.93 1.12 26.40
C LEU A 115 2.27 -0.20 26.84
N ASP A 116 1.51 -0.19 27.93
CA ASP A 116 0.84 -1.39 28.41
C ASP A 116 -0.20 -1.90 27.44
N SER A 117 -0.96 -1.01 26.78
CA SER A 117 -1.94 -1.42 25.76
C SER A 117 -1.28 -2.07 24.56
N VAL A 118 -0.09 -1.62 24.17
CA VAL A 118 0.67 -2.24 23.08
C VAL A 118 1.15 -3.64 23.50
N ARG A 119 1.66 -3.79 24.74
CA ARG A 119 2.08 -5.09 25.26
C ARG A 119 0.94 -6.09 25.33
N GLU A 120 -0.25 -5.66 25.75
CA GLU A 120 -1.43 -6.50 25.80
C GLU A 120 -1.82 -7.01 24.42
N ARG A 121 -1.82 -6.13 23.42
CA ARG A 121 -2.14 -6.55 22.03
C ARG A 121 -1.10 -7.52 21.46
N ALA A 122 0.17 -7.30 21.75
CA ALA A 122 1.24 -8.18 21.29
C ALA A 122 1.17 -9.57 21.92
N ASN A 123 0.73 -9.66 23.19
CA ASN A 123 0.66 -10.92 23.94
C ASN A 123 -0.70 -11.61 23.79
N GLY A 124 -1.76 -10.87 23.56
CA GLY A 124 -3.12 -11.41 23.51
C GLY A 124 -3.65 -11.71 22.12
N GLY A 125 -2.84 -11.50 21.12
CA GLY A 125 -3.22 -11.75 19.73
C GLY A 125 -3.56 -10.48 18.99
#